data_779739e40311437052a6c43a9da4d7ae
#
_entry.id   779739e40311437052a6c43a9da4d7ae
#
_cell.length_a   1.000
_cell.length_b   1.000
_cell.length_c   1.000
_cell.angle_alpha   90.00
_cell.angle_beta   90.00
_cell.angle_gamma   90.00
#
_symmetry.space_group_name_H-M   'P 1'
#
loop_
_entity.id
_entity.type
_entity.pdbx_description
1 polymer ?
#
loop_
_entity_poly.entity_id
_entity_poly.type
_entity_poly.pdbx_seq_one_letter_code
_entity_poly.pdbx_strand_id
1 'polypeptide(L)'
;MTEPGLAPAPETAVDEVVGTAREALLGAPTLGAPEYLRFAEAVSEGAGRRWAEVAEANAQDVEDGRARGLSGPFLDRIRLEERHLELFGALSRSIARELPELVRPGPVVTGLGGLRARRVPKPLGVVFMIYEAKPTVTVEGALVAVCSGNATILRGSTEIAATNAVLADVLADALVESELPAGMVQVLGDTDRNQFRELLRRDDAVDLVIPRGSPSLVDYCRSATGIPVIVGGSGVNHLYVHESSDPELAVRLLLDSKLPEPAGCTALEMALVDEGAADAFFAVLAERAAAGDLLDLRLRVPEELIADLPEELVAAQPVEPLADHDDGREYLDLVLAVRVVDGVDEAVDHIRRHGSGHTEGIVSGSAEATERFCRRVDAAAVVVNGSLRLHDGPTMGLGAELAISTGRLHVRGPVTIDALVTHTWRIEGNGAVRFLD
;
A
#
# COMPACT_ATOMS: atom_id res chain seq x y z
N MET A 1 50.85 26.35 -5.55
CA MET A 1 50.11 26.05 -6.78
C MET A 1 48.72 25.58 -6.36
N THR A 2 47.75 26.49 -6.42
CA THR A 2 46.36 26.21 -6.18
C THR A 2 45.83 25.44 -7.40
N GLU A 3 45.30 24.23 -7.20
CA GLU A 3 44.62 23.49 -8.23
C GLU A 3 43.47 24.37 -8.78
N PRO A 4 43.28 24.41 -10.10
CA PRO A 4 42.14 25.11 -10.68
C PRO A 4 40.89 24.32 -10.28
N GLY A 5 39.98 24.99 -9.49
CA GLY A 5 38.69 24.43 -9.17
C GLY A 5 37.97 24.07 -10.45
N LEU A 6 37.54 22.81 -10.56
CA LEU A 6 36.61 22.39 -11.60
C LEU A 6 35.40 23.31 -11.54
N ALA A 7 35.01 23.87 -12.68
CA ALA A 7 33.73 24.57 -12.80
C ALA A 7 32.63 23.59 -12.42
N PRO A 8 31.58 24.03 -11.67
CA PRO A 8 30.47 23.17 -11.36
C PRO A 8 29.88 22.61 -12.66
N ALA A 9 29.50 21.32 -12.64
CA ALA A 9 28.82 20.70 -13.76
C ALA A 9 27.51 21.49 -14.03
N PRO A 10 27.04 21.57 -15.28
CA PRO A 10 25.77 22.23 -15.58
C PRO A 10 24.65 21.56 -14.78
N GLU A 11 23.80 22.40 -14.17
CA GLU A 11 22.64 21.98 -13.41
C GLU A 11 21.70 21.14 -14.30
N THR A 12 21.31 19.95 -13.86
CA THR A 12 20.40 19.05 -14.59
C THR A 12 18.95 19.34 -14.21
N ALA A 13 18.00 18.88 -15.03
CA ALA A 13 16.58 18.93 -14.68
C ALA A 13 16.27 18.21 -13.35
N VAL A 14 17.07 17.20 -13.00
CA VAL A 14 16.96 16.50 -11.71
C VAL A 14 17.45 17.36 -10.56
N ASP A 15 18.54 18.12 -10.75
CA ASP A 15 19.03 19.06 -9.74
C ASP A 15 18.00 20.13 -9.40
N GLU A 16 17.30 20.66 -10.40
CA GLU A 16 16.21 21.61 -10.23
C GLU A 16 15.06 21.00 -9.43
N VAL A 17 14.60 19.78 -9.78
CA VAL A 17 13.50 19.09 -9.10
C VAL A 17 13.84 18.83 -7.63
N VAL A 18 15.01 18.26 -7.33
CA VAL A 18 15.38 17.96 -5.93
C VAL A 18 15.69 19.22 -5.13
N GLY A 19 16.30 20.23 -5.76
CA GLY A 19 16.57 21.55 -5.17
C GLY A 19 15.28 22.24 -4.74
N THR A 20 14.29 22.30 -5.64
CA THR A 20 12.97 22.86 -5.36
C THR A 20 12.26 22.16 -4.20
N ALA A 21 12.33 20.81 -4.12
CA ALA A 21 11.76 20.05 -3.01
C ALA A 21 12.46 20.37 -1.68
N ARG A 22 13.79 20.44 -1.69
CA ARG A 22 14.57 20.78 -0.48
C ARG A 22 14.31 22.20 0.01
N GLU A 23 14.25 23.18 -0.88
CA GLU A 23 13.91 24.56 -0.55
C GLU A 23 12.49 24.67 0.03
N ALA A 24 11.54 23.97 -0.56
CA ALA A 24 10.17 23.93 -0.06
C ALA A 24 10.10 23.41 1.38
N LEU A 25 10.84 22.35 1.71
CA LEU A 25 10.93 21.82 3.09
C LEU A 25 11.49 22.84 4.08
N LEU A 26 12.48 23.65 3.67
CA LEU A 26 13.04 24.70 4.52
C LEU A 26 12.04 25.83 4.77
N GLY A 27 11.18 26.12 3.80
CA GLY A 27 10.13 27.14 3.89
C GLY A 27 8.80 26.64 4.50
N ALA A 28 8.67 25.32 4.69
CA ALA A 28 7.44 24.72 5.19
C ALA A 28 7.16 25.07 6.65
N PRO A 29 5.89 25.28 7.03
CA PRO A 29 5.51 25.49 8.42
C PRO A 29 5.80 24.25 9.28
N THR A 30 5.79 24.41 10.58
CA THR A 30 5.96 23.30 11.53
C THR A 30 4.89 22.25 11.29
N LEU A 31 5.28 20.95 11.28
CA LEU A 31 4.34 19.84 11.16
C LEU A 31 3.15 19.99 12.11
N GLY A 32 1.95 19.85 11.58
CA GLY A 32 0.68 20.04 12.30
C GLY A 32 0.16 21.47 12.29
N ALA A 33 0.82 22.41 11.61
CA ALA A 33 0.29 23.75 11.37
C ALA A 33 -1.01 23.68 10.52
N PRO A 34 -1.92 24.67 10.68
CA PRO A 34 -3.23 24.63 10.02
C PRO A 34 -3.17 24.63 8.49
N GLU A 35 -2.04 25.06 7.91
CA GLU A 35 -1.76 25.05 6.47
C GLU A 35 -1.93 23.65 5.87
N TYR A 36 -1.49 22.62 6.57
CA TYR A 36 -1.61 21.23 6.10
C TYR A 36 -3.06 20.74 6.03
N LEU A 37 -3.91 21.16 6.96
CA LEU A 37 -5.34 20.84 6.91
C LEU A 37 -6.04 21.60 5.80
N ARG A 38 -5.70 22.90 5.63
CA ARG A 38 -6.20 23.72 4.50
C ARG A 38 -5.81 23.09 3.16
N PHE A 39 -4.58 22.57 3.03
CA PHE A 39 -4.14 21.86 1.84
C PHE A 39 -5.01 20.63 1.55
N ALA A 40 -5.24 19.79 2.56
CA ALA A 40 -6.06 18.59 2.39
C ALA A 40 -7.50 18.92 1.95
N GLU A 41 -8.08 19.98 2.50
CA GLU A 41 -9.40 20.48 2.12
C GLU A 41 -9.39 21.08 0.71
N ALA A 42 -8.44 21.95 0.40
CA ALA A 42 -8.30 22.61 -0.90
C ALA A 42 -8.10 21.60 -2.05
N VAL A 43 -7.34 20.52 -1.83
CA VAL A 43 -7.17 19.44 -2.82
C VAL A 43 -8.51 18.76 -3.11
N SER A 44 -9.26 18.38 -2.07
CA SER A 44 -10.57 17.73 -2.25
C SER A 44 -11.57 18.62 -2.97
N GLU A 45 -11.68 19.89 -2.54
CA GLU A 45 -12.56 20.87 -3.17
C GLU A 45 -12.11 21.23 -4.60
N GLY A 46 -10.81 21.42 -4.81
CA GLY A 46 -10.21 21.72 -6.11
C GLY A 46 -10.47 20.61 -7.13
N ALA A 47 -10.32 19.35 -6.72
CA ALA A 47 -10.68 18.20 -7.57
C ALA A 47 -12.17 18.22 -7.94
N GLY A 48 -13.05 18.56 -7.00
CA GLY A 48 -14.49 18.72 -7.27
C GLY A 48 -14.78 19.89 -8.23
N ARG A 49 -14.18 21.04 -8.00
CA ARG A 49 -14.35 22.23 -8.87
C ARG A 49 -13.90 21.97 -10.31
N ARG A 50 -12.83 21.20 -10.50
CA ARG A 50 -12.23 20.89 -11.82
C ARG A 50 -12.55 19.48 -12.32
N TRP A 51 -13.56 18.81 -11.73
CA TRP A 51 -13.87 17.43 -12.08
C TRP A 51 -14.16 17.21 -13.57
N ALA A 52 -14.83 18.14 -14.21
CA ALA A 52 -15.12 18.04 -15.65
C ALA A 52 -13.82 17.98 -16.49
N GLU A 53 -12.81 18.79 -16.14
CA GLU A 53 -11.50 18.79 -16.80
C GLU A 53 -10.74 17.49 -16.52
N VAL A 54 -10.78 17.01 -15.26
CA VAL A 54 -10.16 15.74 -14.86
C VAL A 54 -10.80 14.57 -15.61
N ALA A 55 -12.13 14.54 -15.69
CA ALA A 55 -12.87 13.49 -16.40
C ALA A 55 -12.61 13.49 -17.90
N GLU A 56 -12.51 14.67 -18.54
CA GLU A 56 -12.16 14.80 -19.95
C GLU A 56 -10.74 14.29 -20.24
N ALA A 57 -9.75 14.72 -19.44
CA ALA A 57 -8.38 14.26 -19.56
C ALA A 57 -8.26 12.74 -19.32
N ASN A 58 -9.01 12.22 -18.36
CA ASN A 58 -9.05 10.78 -18.08
C ASN A 58 -9.70 9.98 -19.22
N ALA A 59 -10.77 10.49 -19.81
CA ALA A 59 -11.37 9.87 -20.99
C ALA A 59 -10.37 9.79 -22.17
N GLN A 60 -9.54 10.82 -22.35
CA GLN A 60 -8.47 10.82 -23.35
C GLN A 60 -7.42 9.73 -23.04
N ASP A 61 -6.92 9.63 -21.80
CA ASP A 61 -5.96 8.59 -21.40
C ASP A 61 -6.53 7.18 -21.63
N VAL A 62 -7.81 6.95 -21.31
CA VAL A 62 -8.50 5.66 -21.53
C VAL A 62 -8.61 5.35 -23.04
N GLU A 63 -8.95 6.32 -23.88
CA GLU A 63 -9.06 6.12 -25.33
C GLU A 63 -7.70 5.86 -25.97
N ASP A 64 -6.67 6.60 -25.57
CA ASP A 64 -5.29 6.38 -26.01
C ASP A 64 -4.78 4.99 -25.58
N GLY A 65 -5.12 4.56 -24.35
CA GLY A 65 -4.83 3.23 -23.86
C GLY A 65 -5.51 2.14 -24.70
N ARG A 66 -6.79 2.33 -25.05
CA ARG A 66 -7.54 1.42 -25.92
C ARG A 66 -6.91 1.35 -27.32
N ALA A 67 -6.54 2.48 -27.89
CA ALA A 67 -5.89 2.55 -29.19
C ALA A 67 -4.52 1.84 -29.22
N ARG A 68 -3.81 1.80 -28.08
CA ARG A 68 -2.55 1.06 -27.90
C ARG A 68 -2.77 -0.45 -27.60
N GLY A 69 -4.01 -0.89 -27.49
CA GLY A 69 -4.35 -2.31 -27.24
C GLY A 69 -4.18 -2.75 -25.77
N LEU A 70 -4.29 -1.83 -24.81
CA LEU A 70 -4.28 -2.20 -23.41
C LEU A 70 -5.51 -3.05 -23.04
N SER A 71 -5.35 -4.00 -22.13
CA SER A 71 -6.42 -4.90 -21.71
C SER A 71 -7.54 -4.16 -20.96
N GLY A 72 -8.76 -4.74 -20.98
CA GLY A 72 -9.91 -4.19 -20.24
C GLY A 72 -9.61 -3.92 -18.76
N PRO A 73 -9.09 -4.91 -18.01
CA PRO A 73 -8.72 -4.71 -16.61
C PRO A 73 -7.68 -3.59 -16.40
N PHE A 74 -6.75 -3.38 -17.32
CA PHE A 74 -5.81 -2.27 -17.24
C PHE A 74 -6.50 -0.91 -17.49
N LEU A 75 -7.40 -0.84 -18.48
CA LEU A 75 -8.21 0.36 -18.75
C LEU A 75 -9.11 0.72 -17.56
N ASP A 76 -9.65 -0.27 -16.87
CA ASP A 76 -10.46 -0.03 -15.67
C ASP A 76 -9.62 0.54 -14.51
N ARG A 77 -8.35 0.18 -14.39
CA ARG A 77 -7.42 0.74 -13.39
C ARG A 77 -7.10 2.21 -13.62
N ILE A 78 -7.02 2.66 -14.88
CA ILE A 78 -6.73 4.07 -15.20
C ILE A 78 -7.98 4.96 -15.19
N ARG A 79 -9.18 4.35 -15.20
CA ARG A 79 -10.45 5.08 -15.27
C ARG A 79 -10.78 5.75 -13.94
N LEU A 80 -11.13 7.02 -14.01
CA LEU A 80 -11.72 7.79 -12.91
C LEU A 80 -13.23 7.92 -13.08
N GLU A 81 -13.94 7.87 -11.96
CA GLU A 81 -15.39 8.05 -11.85
C GLU A 81 -15.70 8.97 -10.67
N GLU A 82 -16.91 9.51 -10.59
CA GLU A 82 -17.32 10.45 -9.52
C GLU A 82 -17.11 9.89 -8.10
N ARG A 83 -17.20 8.55 -7.92
CA ARG A 83 -16.89 7.91 -6.62
C ARG A 83 -15.46 8.22 -6.12
N HIS A 84 -14.53 8.56 -7.00
CA HIS A 84 -13.17 8.92 -6.61
C HIS A 84 -13.10 10.32 -5.97
N LEU A 85 -14.07 11.21 -6.25
CA LEU A 85 -14.20 12.46 -5.49
C LEU A 85 -14.59 12.20 -4.02
N GLU A 86 -15.47 11.22 -3.80
CA GLU A 86 -15.82 10.81 -2.43
C GLU A 86 -14.60 10.23 -1.71
N LEU A 87 -13.76 9.47 -2.42
CA LEU A 87 -12.48 8.96 -1.90
C LEU A 87 -11.56 10.12 -1.48
N PHE A 88 -11.35 11.14 -2.32
CA PHE A 88 -10.52 12.30 -1.99
C PHE A 88 -11.06 13.07 -0.78
N GLY A 89 -12.37 13.25 -0.70
CA GLY A 89 -13.03 13.85 0.46
C GLY A 89 -12.88 13.01 1.74
N ALA A 90 -13.01 11.69 1.63
CA ALA A 90 -12.82 10.80 2.76
C ALA A 90 -11.38 10.83 3.27
N LEU A 91 -10.40 10.87 2.36
CA LEU A 91 -8.98 11.01 2.65
C LEU A 91 -8.66 12.32 3.39
N SER A 92 -9.15 13.45 2.89
CA SER A 92 -9.01 14.75 3.53
C SER A 92 -9.58 14.74 4.96
N ARG A 93 -10.79 14.19 5.14
CA ARG A 93 -11.42 14.05 6.47
C ARG A 93 -10.64 13.11 7.40
N SER A 94 -10.03 12.05 6.87
CA SER A 94 -9.19 11.15 7.65
C SER A 94 -7.96 11.86 8.16
N ILE A 95 -7.25 12.56 7.29
CA ILE A 95 -6.08 13.37 7.64
C ILE A 95 -6.43 14.41 8.71
N ALA A 96 -7.59 15.05 8.62
CA ALA A 96 -8.04 16.02 9.62
C ALA A 96 -8.22 15.41 11.02
N ARG A 97 -8.55 14.13 11.12
CA ARG A 97 -8.64 13.40 12.41
C ARG A 97 -7.27 12.91 12.90
N GLU A 98 -6.41 12.49 11.98
CA GLU A 98 -5.14 11.82 12.30
C GLU A 98 -4.02 12.82 12.60
N LEU A 99 -3.94 13.94 11.87
CA LEU A 99 -2.85 14.92 12.01
C LEU A 99 -2.69 15.45 13.44
N PRO A 100 -3.74 15.80 14.20
CA PRO A 100 -3.60 16.22 15.61
C PRO A 100 -2.99 15.14 16.51
N GLU A 101 -3.27 13.87 16.24
CA GLU A 101 -2.68 12.76 16.98
C GLU A 101 -1.22 12.52 16.57
N LEU A 102 -0.92 12.60 15.28
CA LEU A 102 0.43 12.46 14.73
C LEU A 102 1.42 13.43 15.37
N VAL A 103 1.02 14.69 15.56
CA VAL A 103 1.91 15.72 16.09
C VAL A 103 2.00 15.73 17.61
N ARG A 104 1.24 14.87 18.30
CA ARG A 104 1.27 14.76 19.75
C ARG A 104 2.65 14.31 20.23
N PRO A 105 3.34 15.10 21.07
CA PRO A 105 4.62 14.67 21.60
C PRO A 105 4.50 13.37 22.41
N GLY A 106 5.50 12.53 22.28
CA GLY A 106 5.57 11.31 23.06
C GLY A 106 5.65 11.55 24.57
N PRO A 107 5.49 10.52 25.39
CA PRO A 107 5.57 10.62 26.84
C PRO A 107 6.94 11.17 27.28
N VAL A 108 6.93 11.92 28.38
CA VAL A 108 8.17 12.41 28.99
C VAL A 108 8.83 11.28 29.76
N VAL A 109 10.10 11.03 29.43
CA VAL A 109 10.98 10.12 30.18
C VAL A 109 11.90 10.97 31.07
N THR A 110 12.01 10.63 32.35
CA THR A 110 12.94 11.27 33.28
C THR A 110 14.22 10.43 33.38
N GLY A 111 15.35 11.07 33.11
CA GLY A 111 16.67 10.45 33.14
C GLY A 111 17.54 10.93 34.30
N LEU A 112 18.85 10.68 34.22
CA LEU A 112 19.87 11.06 35.19
C LEU A 112 19.85 12.57 35.44
N GLY A 113 20.04 12.98 36.71
CA GLY A 113 20.08 14.39 37.10
C GLY A 113 18.75 15.13 36.91
N GLY A 114 17.65 14.41 36.75
CA GLY A 114 16.32 14.99 36.55
C GLY A 114 16.09 15.54 35.13
N LEU A 115 16.95 15.21 34.16
CA LEU A 115 16.72 15.58 32.77
C LEU A 115 15.38 15.00 32.27
N ARG A 116 14.69 15.75 31.43
CA ARG A 116 13.44 15.36 30.82
C ARG A 116 13.65 15.19 29.31
N ALA A 117 13.22 14.06 28.78
CA ALA A 117 13.32 13.77 27.35
C ALA A 117 11.98 13.30 26.80
N ARG A 118 11.67 13.71 25.57
CA ARG A 118 10.50 13.23 24.83
C ARG A 118 10.78 13.15 23.33
N ARG A 119 10.07 12.27 22.63
CA ARG A 119 10.09 12.23 21.18
C ARG A 119 9.14 13.30 20.62
N VAL A 120 9.59 13.99 19.60
CA VAL A 120 8.81 14.99 18.85
C VAL A 120 8.79 14.54 17.38
N PRO A 121 7.62 14.36 16.77
CA PRO A 121 7.52 13.97 15.37
C PRO A 121 8.19 14.98 14.44
N LYS A 122 8.77 14.45 13.36
CA LYS A 122 9.43 15.19 12.28
C LYS A 122 9.13 14.53 10.94
N PRO A 123 8.95 15.29 9.85
CA PRO A 123 8.87 14.71 8.53
C PRO A 123 10.14 13.93 8.19
N LEU A 124 10.03 12.95 7.29
CA LEU A 124 11.19 12.22 6.75
C LEU A 124 12.04 13.12 5.86
N GLY A 125 11.40 13.94 5.03
CA GLY A 125 12.07 14.84 4.09
C GLY A 125 11.44 14.82 2.70
N VAL A 126 12.22 14.52 1.66
CA VAL A 126 11.76 14.40 0.27
C VAL A 126 11.37 12.96 -0.02
N VAL A 127 10.11 12.75 -0.40
CA VAL A 127 9.55 11.44 -0.76
C VAL A 127 9.41 11.36 -2.28
N PHE A 128 10.07 10.38 -2.91
CA PHE A 128 9.90 10.10 -4.33
C PHE A 128 8.95 8.93 -4.53
N MET A 129 7.79 9.18 -5.12
CA MET A 129 6.77 8.18 -5.38
C MET A 129 6.69 7.88 -6.88
N ILE A 130 6.75 6.59 -7.22
CA ILE A 130 6.66 6.09 -8.58
C ILE A 130 5.45 5.17 -8.67
N TYR A 131 4.54 5.42 -9.62
CA TYR A 131 3.30 4.64 -9.72
C TYR A 131 2.87 4.36 -11.15
N GLU A 132 2.22 3.20 -11.32
CA GLU A 132 1.71 2.71 -12.61
C GLU A 132 0.18 2.77 -12.62
N ALA A 133 -0.36 3.27 -13.72
CA ALA A 133 -1.76 3.11 -14.13
C ALA A 133 -2.85 3.34 -13.06
N LYS A 134 -2.63 4.26 -12.10
CA LYS A 134 -3.61 4.60 -11.07
C LYS A 134 -3.58 6.11 -10.76
N PRO A 135 -4.40 6.93 -11.44
CA PRO A 135 -4.38 8.39 -11.29
C PRO A 135 -4.70 8.87 -9.87
N THR A 136 -5.50 8.12 -9.11
CA THR A 136 -5.82 8.47 -7.72
C THR A 136 -4.58 8.58 -6.84
N VAL A 137 -3.51 7.83 -7.16
CA VAL A 137 -2.24 7.86 -6.40
C VAL A 137 -1.58 9.23 -6.46
N THR A 138 -1.82 10.03 -7.51
CA THR A 138 -1.32 11.41 -7.60
C THR A 138 -1.88 12.26 -6.45
N VAL A 139 -3.17 12.15 -6.18
CA VAL A 139 -3.84 12.86 -5.09
C VAL A 139 -3.53 12.22 -3.73
N GLU A 140 -3.67 10.90 -3.63
CA GLU A 140 -3.36 10.13 -2.41
C GLU A 140 -1.93 10.41 -1.94
N GLY A 141 -0.96 10.31 -2.86
CA GLY A 141 0.46 10.54 -2.60
C GLY A 141 0.77 11.95 -2.14
N ALA A 142 0.19 12.96 -2.80
CA ALA A 142 0.35 14.36 -2.40
C ALA A 142 -0.23 14.61 -1.01
N LEU A 143 -1.45 14.15 -0.74
CA LEU A 143 -2.14 14.37 0.52
C LEU A 143 -1.39 13.73 1.70
N VAL A 144 -1.03 12.44 1.59
CA VAL A 144 -0.37 11.74 2.69
C VAL A 144 1.05 12.26 2.93
N ALA A 145 1.82 12.54 1.86
CA ALA A 145 3.18 13.05 2.01
C ALA A 145 3.20 14.50 2.56
N VAL A 146 2.43 15.40 1.97
CA VAL A 146 2.43 16.82 2.39
C VAL A 146 1.87 16.97 3.79
N CYS A 147 0.75 16.31 4.12
CA CYS A 147 0.13 16.44 5.44
C CYS A 147 0.97 15.80 6.57
N SER A 148 1.92 14.92 6.24
CA SER A 148 2.96 14.47 7.16
C SER A 148 4.23 15.36 7.14
N GLY A 149 4.17 16.53 6.48
CA GLY A 149 5.23 17.53 6.45
C GLY A 149 6.34 17.30 5.43
N ASN A 150 6.20 16.32 4.54
CA ASN A 150 7.20 15.99 3.54
C ASN A 150 6.96 16.77 2.23
N ALA A 151 8.04 17.04 1.49
CA ALA A 151 7.92 17.35 0.08
C ALA A 151 7.84 16.05 -0.72
N THR A 152 7.07 16.05 -1.82
CA THR A 152 6.92 14.85 -2.64
C THR A 152 7.16 15.10 -4.12
N ILE A 153 7.89 14.18 -4.74
CA ILE A 153 8.09 14.11 -6.18
C ILE A 153 7.26 12.91 -6.66
N LEU A 154 6.26 13.18 -7.51
CA LEU A 154 5.31 12.20 -8.00
C LEU A 154 5.59 11.89 -9.47
N ARG A 155 5.80 10.62 -9.81
CA ARG A 155 6.03 10.17 -11.17
C ARG A 155 5.03 9.07 -11.54
N GLY A 156 4.00 9.45 -12.28
CA GLY A 156 3.08 8.51 -12.91
C GLY A 156 3.62 7.87 -14.18
N SER A 157 2.89 6.88 -14.69
CA SER A 157 3.18 6.27 -15.98
C SER A 157 2.58 7.10 -17.14
N THR A 158 3.05 6.82 -18.37
CA THR A 158 2.59 7.53 -19.59
C THR A 158 1.11 7.34 -19.87
N GLU A 159 0.51 6.27 -19.39
CA GLU A 159 -0.88 5.90 -19.64
C GLU A 159 -1.88 6.81 -18.91
N ILE A 160 -1.41 7.62 -17.98
CA ILE A 160 -2.22 8.56 -17.19
C ILE A 160 -1.69 9.99 -17.26
N ALA A 161 -0.95 10.33 -18.31
CA ALA A 161 -0.24 11.59 -18.39
C ALA A 161 -1.17 12.80 -18.51
N ALA A 162 -2.25 12.72 -19.29
CA ALA A 162 -3.21 13.80 -19.43
C ALA A 162 -3.97 14.06 -18.12
N THR A 163 -4.42 12.99 -17.47
CA THR A 163 -5.07 13.08 -16.14
C THR A 163 -4.12 13.69 -15.10
N ASN A 164 -2.88 13.23 -15.07
CA ASN A 164 -1.88 13.74 -14.11
C ASN A 164 -1.56 15.22 -14.32
N ALA A 165 -1.57 15.72 -15.54
CA ALA A 165 -1.35 17.14 -15.81
C ALA A 165 -2.44 18.01 -15.15
N VAL A 166 -3.72 17.63 -15.29
CA VAL A 166 -4.82 18.36 -14.65
C VAL A 166 -4.79 18.23 -13.13
N LEU A 167 -4.46 17.02 -12.61
CA LEU A 167 -4.32 16.83 -11.15
C LEU A 167 -3.12 17.61 -10.59
N ALA A 168 -2.04 17.76 -11.34
CA ALA A 168 -0.90 18.60 -10.95
C ALA A 168 -1.32 20.07 -10.76
N ASP A 169 -2.15 20.60 -11.67
CA ASP A 169 -2.69 21.96 -11.53
C ASP A 169 -3.59 22.08 -10.28
N VAL A 170 -4.45 21.08 -10.02
CA VAL A 170 -5.28 21.05 -8.80
C VAL A 170 -4.41 21.09 -7.54
N LEU A 171 -3.32 20.33 -7.52
CA LEU A 171 -2.39 20.29 -6.38
C LEU A 171 -1.61 21.62 -6.23
N ALA A 172 -1.20 22.23 -7.36
CA ALA A 172 -0.52 23.51 -7.34
C ALA A 172 -1.44 24.64 -6.80
N ASP A 173 -2.69 24.68 -7.27
CA ASP A 173 -3.70 25.61 -6.78
C ASP A 173 -3.94 25.43 -5.27
N ALA A 174 -4.03 24.19 -4.80
CA ALA A 174 -4.23 23.86 -3.39
C ALA A 174 -3.04 24.28 -2.51
N LEU A 175 -1.79 24.17 -3.01
CA LEU A 175 -0.61 24.69 -2.30
C LEU A 175 -0.69 26.21 -2.12
N VAL A 176 -1.12 26.93 -3.16
CA VAL A 176 -1.30 28.40 -3.09
C VAL A 176 -2.43 28.76 -2.11
N GLU A 177 -3.60 28.09 -2.22
CA GLU A 177 -4.76 28.35 -1.33
C GLU A 177 -4.41 28.08 0.16
N SER A 178 -3.53 27.12 0.42
CA SER A 178 -3.12 26.74 1.77
C SER A 178 -1.92 27.49 2.32
N GLU A 179 -1.27 28.34 1.51
CA GLU A 179 -0.04 29.07 1.85
C GLU A 179 1.17 28.13 2.11
N LEU A 180 1.16 26.93 1.51
CA LEU A 180 2.31 26.04 1.52
C LEU A 180 3.26 26.35 0.36
N PRO A 181 4.58 26.11 0.52
CA PRO A 181 5.53 26.31 -0.57
C PRO A 181 5.21 25.47 -1.81
N ALA A 182 5.27 26.08 -2.99
CA ALA A 182 4.91 25.42 -4.25
C ALA A 182 5.69 24.13 -4.52
N GLY A 183 6.95 24.05 -4.09
CA GLY A 183 7.80 22.86 -4.25
C GLY A 183 7.46 21.68 -3.33
N MET A 184 6.46 21.80 -2.45
CA MET A 184 6.02 20.69 -1.60
C MET A 184 5.41 19.52 -2.42
N VAL A 185 4.87 19.81 -3.60
CA VAL A 185 4.42 18.77 -4.54
C VAL A 185 4.96 19.07 -5.92
N GLN A 186 5.62 18.08 -6.53
CA GLN A 186 6.04 18.15 -7.91
C GLN A 186 5.56 16.90 -8.64
N VAL A 187 4.68 17.07 -9.62
CA VAL A 187 4.23 16.00 -10.50
C VAL A 187 5.05 16.06 -11.78
N LEU A 188 5.85 15.04 -12.02
CA LEU A 188 6.70 15.00 -13.21
C LEU A 188 5.88 14.69 -14.46
N GLY A 189 5.85 15.63 -15.39
CA GLY A 189 5.21 15.47 -16.70
C GLY A 189 6.06 14.65 -17.66
N ASP A 190 7.38 14.64 -17.46
CA ASP A 190 8.30 13.85 -18.26
C ASP A 190 8.42 12.44 -17.71
N THR A 191 8.22 11.47 -18.58
CA THR A 191 8.36 10.04 -18.27
C THR A 191 9.71 9.50 -18.70
N ASP A 192 10.74 10.37 -18.96
CA ASP A 192 12.07 9.95 -19.34
C ASP A 192 12.66 8.99 -18.30
N ARG A 193 13.06 7.83 -18.81
CA ARG A 193 13.67 6.79 -17.98
C ARG A 193 15.02 7.19 -17.42
N ASN A 194 15.71 8.16 -18.03
CA ASN A 194 17.00 8.64 -17.54
C ASN A 194 16.81 9.53 -16.31
N GLN A 195 15.86 10.47 -16.37
CA GLN A 195 15.47 11.29 -15.21
C GLN A 195 15.05 10.42 -14.02
N PHE A 196 14.25 9.39 -14.28
CA PHE A 196 13.85 8.41 -13.26
C PHE A 196 15.05 7.70 -12.62
N ARG A 197 15.99 7.21 -13.44
CA ARG A 197 17.19 6.53 -12.94
C ARG A 197 18.12 7.47 -12.18
N GLU A 198 18.20 8.71 -12.60
CA GLU A 198 18.99 9.73 -11.93
C GLU A 198 18.39 10.08 -10.57
N LEU A 199 17.08 10.29 -10.46
CA LEU A 199 16.38 10.50 -9.19
C LEU A 199 16.60 9.36 -8.19
N LEU A 200 16.61 8.10 -8.64
CA LEU A 200 16.90 6.94 -7.79
C LEU A 200 18.34 6.91 -7.23
N ARG A 201 19.24 7.75 -7.75
CA ARG A 201 20.64 7.85 -7.29
C ARG A 201 20.89 9.07 -6.40
N ARG A 202 19.87 9.89 -6.17
CA ARG A 202 19.97 11.13 -5.40
C ARG A 202 19.74 10.88 -3.92
N ASP A 203 20.49 9.98 -3.31
CA ASP A 203 20.49 9.71 -1.86
C ASP A 203 20.99 10.91 -1.02
N ASP A 204 21.60 11.89 -1.67
CA ASP A 204 21.96 13.19 -1.12
C ASP A 204 20.73 14.13 -0.94
N ALA A 205 19.63 13.88 -1.67
CA ALA A 205 18.51 14.81 -1.76
C ALA A 205 17.12 14.17 -1.64
N VAL A 206 16.99 12.87 -1.83
CA VAL A 206 15.76 12.10 -1.65
C VAL A 206 15.90 11.20 -0.42
N ASP A 207 14.92 11.25 0.50
CA ASP A 207 14.99 10.55 1.78
C ASP A 207 14.24 9.21 1.76
N LEU A 208 13.26 9.06 0.86
CA LEU A 208 12.42 7.86 0.76
C LEU A 208 11.93 7.65 -0.67
N VAL A 209 11.91 6.39 -1.11
CA VAL A 209 11.28 5.96 -2.37
C VAL A 209 10.07 5.07 -2.07
N ILE A 210 8.93 5.32 -2.73
CA ILE A 210 7.71 4.51 -2.62
C ILE A 210 7.28 4.07 -4.03
N PRO A 211 7.67 2.87 -4.48
CA PRO A 211 7.19 2.33 -5.74
C PRO A 211 5.79 1.72 -5.57
N ARG A 212 4.89 2.02 -6.52
CA ARG A 212 3.50 1.57 -6.59
C ARG A 212 3.21 1.00 -7.98
N GLY A 213 3.28 -0.29 -8.15
CA GLY A 213 3.08 -0.93 -9.45
C GLY A 213 3.46 -2.40 -9.44
N SER A 214 3.86 -2.89 -10.60
CA SER A 214 4.25 -4.29 -10.81
C SER A 214 5.40 -4.72 -9.89
N PRO A 215 5.50 -6.02 -9.54
CA PRO A 215 6.64 -6.55 -8.79
C PRO A 215 7.98 -6.19 -9.43
N SER A 216 8.05 -6.17 -10.77
CA SER A 216 9.27 -5.79 -11.50
C SER A 216 9.68 -4.34 -11.28
N LEU A 217 8.74 -3.40 -11.16
CA LEU A 217 9.04 -2.02 -10.82
C LEU A 217 9.57 -1.90 -9.38
N VAL A 218 8.92 -2.59 -8.45
CA VAL A 218 9.32 -2.61 -7.03
C VAL A 218 10.73 -3.18 -6.87
N ASP A 219 11.01 -4.33 -7.48
CA ASP A 219 12.33 -4.97 -7.45
C ASP A 219 13.42 -4.12 -8.11
N TYR A 220 13.07 -3.48 -9.24
CA TYR A 220 13.98 -2.54 -9.88
C TYR A 220 14.32 -1.37 -8.94
N CYS A 221 13.35 -0.69 -8.38
CA CYS A 221 13.59 0.42 -7.45
C CYS A 221 14.45 -0.04 -6.27
N ARG A 222 14.12 -1.20 -5.67
CA ARG A 222 14.87 -1.76 -4.53
C ARG A 222 16.34 -2.05 -4.88
N SER A 223 16.63 -2.51 -6.10
CA SER A 223 17.98 -2.87 -6.52
C SER A 223 18.79 -1.70 -7.08
N ALA A 224 18.11 -0.63 -7.54
CA ALA A 224 18.75 0.47 -8.27
C ALA A 224 19.10 1.68 -7.39
N THR A 225 18.70 1.69 -6.10
CA THR A 225 18.91 2.84 -5.21
C THR A 225 19.54 2.46 -3.87
N GLY A 226 20.30 3.40 -3.29
CA GLY A 226 20.72 3.37 -1.88
C GLY A 226 19.74 4.09 -0.94
N ILE A 227 18.72 4.76 -1.48
CA ILE A 227 17.66 5.43 -0.71
C ILE A 227 16.77 4.37 -0.06
N PRO A 228 16.32 4.54 1.19
CA PRO A 228 15.30 3.66 1.79
C PRO A 228 14.08 3.51 0.88
N VAL A 229 13.58 2.27 0.73
CA VAL A 229 12.42 1.96 -0.10
C VAL A 229 11.33 1.32 0.75
N ILE A 230 10.13 1.89 0.74
CA ILE A 230 8.94 1.20 1.25
C ILE A 230 8.46 0.24 0.17
N VAL A 231 8.53 -1.04 0.46
CA VAL A 231 8.17 -2.10 -0.49
C VAL A 231 6.74 -2.54 -0.24
N GLY A 232 5.84 -2.27 -1.19
CA GLY A 232 4.58 -2.99 -1.29
C GLY A 232 4.85 -4.37 -1.90
N GLY A 233 4.50 -5.43 -1.19
CA GLY A 233 4.67 -6.79 -1.70
C GLY A 233 3.53 -7.20 -2.65
N SER A 234 3.74 -8.27 -3.44
CA SER A 234 2.66 -9.02 -4.07
C SER A 234 1.77 -9.64 -2.98
N GLY A 235 0.51 -9.86 -3.30
CA GLY A 235 -0.47 -10.41 -2.36
C GLY A 235 -0.63 -11.93 -2.51
N VAL A 236 0.42 -12.72 -2.30
CA VAL A 236 0.26 -14.19 -2.17
C VAL A 236 -0.24 -14.48 -0.77
N ASN A 237 -1.56 -14.50 -0.62
CA ASN A 237 -2.23 -14.56 0.68
C ASN A 237 -2.91 -15.92 0.89
N HIS A 238 -2.87 -16.41 2.13
CA HIS A 238 -3.45 -17.71 2.50
C HIS A 238 -4.52 -17.55 3.56
N LEU A 239 -5.53 -18.42 3.49
CA LEU A 239 -6.51 -18.61 4.55
C LEU A 239 -6.43 -20.06 5.03
N TYR A 240 -5.96 -20.26 6.26
CA TYR A 240 -5.95 -21.59 6.89
C TYR A 240 -7.28 -21.86 7.58
N VAL A 241 -7.91 -22.97 7.22
CA VAL A 241 -9.17 -23.47 7.78
C VAL A 241 -8.85 -24.64 8.70
N HIS A 242 -8.88 -24.41 10.00
CA HIS A 242 -8.57 -25.40 11.02
C HIS A 242 -9.73 -26.38 11.25
N GLU A 243 -9.46 -27.61 11.69
CA GLU A 243 -10.47 -28.66 11.95
C GLU A 243 -11.62 -28.22 12.89
N SER A 244 -11.37 -27.31 13.82
CA SER A 244 -12.37 -26.78 14.75
C SER A 244 -13.16 -25.59 14.17
N SER A 245 -12.99 -25.24 12.92
CA SER A 245 -13.72 -24.13 12.29
C SER A 245 -15.19 -24.49 12.03
N ASP A 246 -16.05 -23.48 12.03
CA ASP A 246 -17.38 -23.57 11.45
C ASP A 246 -17.25 -23.55 9.91
N PRO A 247 -17.66 -24.61 9.18
CA PRO A 247 -17.51 -24.70 7.73
C PRO A 247 -18.25 -23.59 6.98
N GLU A 248 -19.43 -23.17 7.43
CA GLU A 248 -20.18 -22.08 6.83
C GLU A 248 -19.46 -20.74 6.98
N LEU A 249 -18.88 -20.48 8.15
CA LEU A 249 -18.05 -19.30 8.35
C LEU A 249 -16.82 -19.34 7.47
N ALA A 250 -16.12 -20.48 7.39
CA ALA A 250 -14.90 -20.64 6.60
C ALA A 250 -15.13 -20.35 5.12
N VAL A 251 -16.16 -20.95 4.51
CA VAL A 251 -16.51 -20.73 3.09
C VAL A 251 -16.95 -19.28 2.87
N ARG A 252 -17.76 -18.71 3.75
CA ARG A 252 -18.18 -17.30 3.64
C ARG A 252 -16.98 -16.36 3.65
N LEU A 253 -16.03 -16.55 4.56
CA LEU A 253 -14.82 -15.72 4.64
C LEU A 253 -13.90 -15.90 3.45
N LEU A 254 -13.80 -17.13 2.93
CA LEU A 254 -13.07 -17.44 1.71
C LEU A 254 -13.64 -16.67 0.52
N LEU A 255 -14.96 -16.77 0.29
CA LEU A 255 -15.63 -16.09 -0.83
C LEU A 255 -15.51 -14.56 -0.72
N ASP A 256 -15.72 -14.00 0.46
CA ASP A 256 -15.54 -12.55 0.70
C ASP A 256 -14.09 -12.12 0.52
N SER A 257 -13.12 -12.97 0.82
CA SER A 257 -11.70 -12.67 0.63
C SER A 257 -11.26 -12.74 -0.85
N LYS A 258 -12.03 -13.39 -1.74
CA LYS A 258 -11.65 -13.57 -3.15
C LYS A 258 -12.55 -12.84 -4.14
N LEU A 259 -13.89 -12.96 -4.01
CA LEU A 259 -14.80 -12.58 -5.10
C LEU A 259 -14.93 -11.06 -5.34
N PRO A 260 -15.04 -10.19 -4.33
CA PRO A 260 -15.35 -8.79 -4.58
C PRO A 260 -14.26 -8.04 -5.37
N GLU A 261 -13.00 -8.43 -5.19
CA GLU A 261 -11.87 -7.79 -5.86
C GLU A 261 -10.71 -8.79 -6.04
N PRO A 262 -10.80 -9.70 -7.02
CA PRO A 262 -9.87 -10.81 -7.18
C PRO A 262 -8.43 -10.38 -7.52
N ALA A 263 -8.25 -9.15 -8.01
CA ALA A 263 -6.95 -8.54 -8.31
C ALA A 263 -6.44 -7.59 -7.20
N GLY A 264 -7.11 -7.54 -6.06
CA GLY A 264 -6.66 -6.76 -4.90
C GLY A 264 -5.46 -7.42 -4.21
N CYS A 265 -4.53 -6.62 -3.67
CA CYS A 265 -3.34 -7.15 -2.97
C CYS A 265 -3.68 -7.92 -1.68
N THR A 266 -4.88 -7.77 -1.15
CA THR A 266 -5.42 -8.52 0.00
C THR A 266 -6.34 -9.67 -0.43
N ALA A 267 -6.50 -9.92 -1.75
CA ALA A 267 -7.30 -11.04 -2.23
C ALA A 267 -6.69 -12.38 -1.79
N LEU A 268 -7.54 -13.33 -1.48
CA LEU A 268 -7.13 -14.70 -1.17
C LEU A 268 -6.61 -15.39 -2.45
N GLU A 269 -5.46 -16.03 -2.35
CA GLU A 269 -4.87 -16.80 -3.45
C GLU A 269 -4.88 -18.31 -3.19
N MET A 270 -4.72 -18.71 -1.91
CA MET A 270 -4.75 -20.11 -1.55
C MET A 270 -5.47 -20.38 -0.22
N ALA A 271 -6.36 -21.35 -0.21
CA ALA A 271 -6.93 -21.92 1.00
C ALA A 271 -6.11 -23.16 1.41
N LEU A 272 -5.71 -23.19 2.68
CA LEU A 272 -5.07 -24.33 3.33
C LEU A 272 -6.09 -24.96 4.27
N VAL A 273 -6.63 -26.11 3.90
CA VAL A 273 -7.73 -26.74 4.64
C VAL A 273 -7.17 -27.90 5.44
N ASP A 274 -7.42 -27.90 6.74
CA ASP A 274 -7.07 -29.03 7.62
C ASP A 274 -7.76 -30.31 7.16
N GLU A 275 -7.06 -31.46 7.21
CA GLU A 275 -7.63 -32.76 6.85
C GLU A 275 -8.96 -33.01 7.57
N GLY A 276 -9.01 -32.66 8.88
CA GLY A 276 -10.20 -32.83 9.71
C GLY A 276 -11.37 -31.89 9.35
N ALA A 277 -11.13 -30.83 8.58
CA ALA A 277 -12.16 -29.92 8.09
C ALA A 277 -12.59 -30.17 6.64
N ALA A 278 -11.80 -30.91 5.84
CA ALA A 278 -11.90 -30.96 4.39
C ALA A 278 -13.28 -31.39 3.88
N ASP A 279 -13.83 -32.49 4.38
CA ASP A 279 -15.12 -33.01 3.94
C ASP A 279 -16.25 -32.00 4.14
N ALA A 280 -16.33 -31.41 5.35
CA ALA A 280 -17.38 -30.43 5.67
C ALA A 280 -17.18 -29.11 4.90
N PHE A 281 -15.94 -28.68 4.71
CA PHE A 281 -15.60 -27.50 3.94
C PHE A 281 -16.01 -27.64 2.46
N PHE A 282 -15.65 -28.75 1.82
CA PHE A 282 -16.01 -28.96 0.42
C PHE A 282 -17.51 -29.21 0.22
N ALA A 283 -18.21 -29.82 1.18
CA ALA A 283 -19.67 -29.95 1.13
C ALA A 283 -20.36 -28.58 1.11
N VAL A 284 -19.98 -27.67 2.01
CA VAL A 284 -20.53 -26.29 2.03
C VAL A 284 -20.13 -25.53 0.78
N LEU A 285 -18.89 -25.69 0.29
CA LEU A 285 -18.45 -25.03 -0.94
C LEU A 285 -19.27 -25.50 -2.15
N ALA A 286 -19.62 -26.81 -2.22
CA ALA A 286 -20.49 -27.37 -3.25
C ALA A 286 -21.92 -26.81 -3.17
N GLU A 287 -22.48 -26.66 -1.98
CA GLU A 287 -23.80 -26.04 -1.79
C GLU A 287 -23.83 -24.58 -2.30
N ARG A 288 -22.78 -23.81 -2.00
CA ARG A 288 -22.61 -22.43 -2.48
C ARG A 288 -22.41 -22.37 -4.00
N ALA A 289 -21.66 -23.33 -4.56
CA ALA A 289 -21.49 -23.45 -6.00
C ALA A 289 -22.83 -23.73 -6.71
N ALA A 290 -23.61 -24.67 -6.18
CA ALA A 290 -24.94 -25.01 -6.71
C ALA A 290 -25.93 -23.83 -6.60
N ALA A 291 -25.78 -22.97 -5.60
CA ALA A 291 -26.54 -21.72 -5.45
C ALA A 291 -26.09 -20.60 -6.42
N GLY A 292 -24.96 -20.73 -7.09
CA GLY A 292 -24.38 -19.71 -7.98
C GLY A 292 -23.58 -18.62 -7.26
N ASP A 293 -23.23 -18.82 -5.99
CA ASP A 293 -22.55 -17.84 -5.16
C ASP A 293 -21.05 -17.69 -5.52
N LEU A 294 -20.47 -18.64 -6.25
CA LEU A 294 -19.04 -18.65 -6.59
C LEU A 294 -18.70 -17.85 -7.86
N LEU A 295 -19.67 -17.34 -8.59
CA LEU A 295 -19.46 -16.67 -9.87
C LEU A 295 -18.67 -17.58 -10.83
N ASP A 296 -17.72 -17.02 -11.60
CA ASP A 296 -16.83 -17.75 -12.51
C ASP A 296 -15.50 -18.18 -11.82
N LEU A 297 -15.52 -18.45 -10.50
CA LEU A 297 -14.34 -18.84 -9.74
C LEU A 297 -13.80 -20.18 -10.24
N ARG A 298 -12.55 -20.21 -10.66
CA ARG A 298 -11.82 -21.44 -11.05
C ARG A 298 -11.06 -21.98 -9.84
N LEU A 299 -11.28 -23.26 -9.52
CA LEU A 299 -10.58 -23.91 -8.42
C LEU A 299 -9.36 -24.67 -8.93
N ARG A 300 -8.24 -24.54 -8.25
CA ARG A 300 -7.04 -25.35 -8.47
C ARG A 300 -6.79 -26.22 -7.25
N VAL A 301 -6.86 -27.52 -7.42
CA VAL A 301 -6.69 -28.49 -6.33
C VAL A 301 -5.69 -29.57 -6.74
N PRO A 302 -5.00 -30.25 -5.79
CA PRO A 302 -4.16 -31.39 -6.11
C PRO A 302 -4.91 -32.43 -6.95
N GLU A 303 -4.26 -33.00 -7.97
CA GLU A 303 -4.90 -33.90 -8.93
C GLU A 303 -5.55 -35.11 -8.23
N GLU A 304 -4.89 -35.63 -7.20
CA GLU A 304 -5.39 -36.73 -6.37
C GLU A 304 -6.66 -36.38 -5.58
N LEU A 305 -6.89 -35.10 -5.26
CA LEU A 305 -8.07 -34.66 -4.53
C LEU A 305 -9.30 -34.49 -5.44
N ILE A 306 -9.12 -34.32 -6.78
CA ILE A 306 -10.22 -34.01 -7.69
C ILE A 306 -11.28 -35.13 -7.69
N ALA A 307 -10.86 -36.37 -7.56
CA ALA A 307 -11.76 -37.54 -7.54
C ALA A 307 -12.61 -37.65 -6.26
N ASP A 308 -12.16 -37.02 -5.17
CA ASP A 308 -12.81 -37.07 -3.88
C ASP A 308 -13.71 -35.83 -3.63
N LEU A 309 -13.70 -34.84 -4.55
CA LEU A 309 -14.57 -33.67 -4.47
C LEU A 309 -16.04 -34.01 -4.67
N PRO A 310 -16.98 -33.28 -4.03
CA PRO A 310 -18.40 -33.42 -4.31
C PRO A 310 -18.74 -33.22 -5.79
N GLU A 311 -19.54 -34.16 -6.37
CA GLU A 311 -19.92 -34.11 -7.80
C GLU A 311 -20.59 -32.78 -8.16
N GLU A 312 -21.37 -32.20 -7.26
CA GLU A 312 -22.06 -30.93 -7.41
C GLU A 312 -21.07 -29.76 -7.57
N LEU A 313 -19.94 -29.80 -6.87
CA LEU A 313 -18.90 -28.76 -6.99
C LEU A 313 -18.22 -28.83 -8.36
N VAL A 314 -17.82 -30.04 -8.79
CA VAL A 314 -17.15 -30.26 -10.08
C VAL A 314 -18.09 -29.97 -11.25
N ALA A 315 -19.39 -30.19 -11.08
CA ALA A 315 -20.40 -29.88 -12.10
C ALA A 315 -20.70 -28.37 -12.21
N ALA A 316 -20.59 -27.62 -11.09
CA ALA A 316 -20.95 -26.21 -11.03
C ALA A 316 -19.76 -25.29 -11.32
N GLN A 317 -18.51 -25.71 -11.05
CA GLN A 317 -17.32 -24.87 -11.16
C GLN A 317 -16.20 -25.53 -11.97
N PRO A 318 -15.41 -24.75 -12.73
CA PRO A 318 -14.18 -25.24 -13.33
C PRO A 318 -13.17 -25.67 -12.24
N VAL A 319 -12.79 -26.93 -12.25
CA VAL A 319 -11.77 -27.51 -11.37
C VAL A 319 -10.59 -27.96 -12.23
N GLU A 320 -9.40 -27.47 -11.92
CA GLU A 320 -8.15 -27.74 -12.62
C GLU A 320 -7.10 -28.33 -11.66
N PRO A 321 -6.17 -29.14 -12.15
CA PRO A 321 -5.05 -29.62 -11.34
C PRO A 321 -4.17 -28.46 -10.87
N LEU A 322 -3.76 -28.51 -9.61
CA LEU A 322 -2.78 -27.59 -9.02
C LEU A 322 -1.38 -27.95 -9.52
N ALA A 323 -0.64 -26.96 -10.00
CA ALA A 323 0.75 -27.11 -10.40
C ALA A 323 1.70 -26.52 -9.35
N ASP A 324 2.97 -26.97 -9.35
CA ASP A 324 3.98 -26.52 -8.38
C ASP A 324 4.16 -24.98 -8.33
N HIS A 325 3.97 -24.31 -9.46
CA HIS A 325 4.09 -22.85 -9.54
C HIS A 325 2.90 -22.08 -8.96
N ASP A 326 1.81 -22.78 -8.61
CA ASP A 326 0.61 -22.17 -8.02
C ASP A 326 0.79 -21.87 -6.54
N ASP A 327 1.69 -22.55 -5.84
CA ASP A 327 1.91 -22.39 -4.41
C ASP A 327 2.34 -20.98 -3.98
N GLY A 328 3.08 -20.27 -4.83
CA GLY A 328 3.54 -18.90 -4.57
C GLY A 328 3.02 -17.88 -5.58
N ARG A 329 1.86 -18.14 -6.18
CA ARG A 329 1.31 -17.32 -7.27
C ARG A 329 0.25 -16.35 -6.79
N GLU A 330 0.40 -15.09 -7.18
CA GLU A 330 -0.66 -14.09 -7.17
C GLU A 330 -1.39 -14.16 -8.52
N TYR A 331 -2.65 -14.65 -8.51
CA TYR A 331 -3.40 -14.89 -9.75
C TYR A 331 -3.93 -13.60 -10.39
N LEU A 332 -4.32 -12.61 -9.55
CA LEU A 332 -4.96 -11.37 -10.00
C LEU A 332 -6.23 -11.62 -10.85
N ASP A 333 -6.92 -12.72 -10.59
CA ASP A 333 -8.07 -13.22 -11.34
C ASP A 333 -8.97 -14.06 -10.41
N LEU A 334 -10.15 -14.44 -10.88
CA LEU A 334 -11.06 -15.38 -10.21
C LEU A 334 -10.51 -16.82 -10.26
N VAL A 335 -9.36 -17.01 -9.64
CA VAL A 335 -8.71 -18.31 -9.46
C VAL A 335 -8.35 -18.48 -7.99
N LEU A 336 -8.64 -19.62 -7.42
CA LEU A 336 -8.34 -19.97 -6.04
C LEU A 336 -7.67 -21.34 -6.00
N ALA A 337 -6.48 -21.40 -5.43
CA ALA A 337 -5.83 -22.66 -5.09
C ALA A 337 -6.34 -23.19 -3.75
N VAL A 338 -6.47 -24.51 -3.62
CA VAL A 338 -6.83 -25.18 -2.37
C VAL A 338 -5.88 -26.36 -2.14
N ARG A 339 -5.30 -26.44 -0.95
CA ARG A 339 -4.54 -27.59 -0.46
C ARG A 339 -5.13 -28.13 0.82
N VAL A 340 -5.11 -29.44 0.98
CA VAL A 340 -5.35 -30.08 2.27
C VAL A 340 -4.01 -30.23 3.00
N VAL A 341 -3.99 -29.95 4.30
CA VAL A 341 -2.78 -29.91 5.13
C VAL A 341 -3.00 -30.65 6.45
N ASP A 342 -1.94 -31.21 7.01
CA ASP A 342 -1.94 -31.88 8.32
C ASP A 342 -1.66 -30.86 9.44
N GLY A 343 -2.70 -30.11 9.77
CA GLY A 343 -2.72 -29.18 10.91
C GLY A 343 -1.96 -27.87 10.74
N VAL A 344 -1.93 -27.11 11.84
CA VAL A 344 -1.35 -25.74 11.92
C VAL A 344 0.10 -25.69 11.45
N ASP A 345 0.90 -26.72 11.78
CA ASP A 345 2.34 -26.67 11.52
C ASP A 345 2.66 -26.78 10.04
N GLU A 346 1.98 -27.65 9.32
CA GLU A 346 2.14 -27.74 7.87
C GLU A 346 1.62 -26.48 7.17
N ALA A 347 0.47 -25.94 7.59
CA ALA A 347 -0.04 -24.68 7.08
C ALA A 347 0.99 -23.53 7.27
N VAL A 348 1.56 -23.39 8.46
CA VAL A 348 2.60 -22.39 8.73
C VAL A 348 3.85 -22.60 7.89
N ASP A 349 4.28 -23.85 7.71
CA ASP A 349 5.48 -24.16 6.92
C ASP A 349 5.23 -23.93 5.41
N HIS A 350 4.00 -24.13 4.92
CA HIS A 350 3.60 -23.74 3.58
C HIS A 350 3.66 -22.21 3.40
N ILE A 351 3.01 -21.46 4.29
CA ILE A 351 3.01 -19.99 4.27
C ILE A 351 4.44 -19.42 4.31
N ARG A 352 5.32 -19.98 5.11
CA ARG A 352 6.72 -19.53 5.20
C ARG A 352 7.50 -19.72 3.91
N ARG A 353 7.20 -20.77 3.14
CA ARG A 353 7.89 -21.08 1.88
C ARG A 353 7.35 -20.28 0.71
N HIS A 354 6.04 -20.03 0.70
CA HIS A 354 5.32 -19.57 -0.49
C HIS A 354 4.63 -18.20 -0.31
N GLY A 355 4.34 -17.79 0.93
CA GLY A 355 3.69 -16.53 1.23
C GLY A 355 4.54 -15.30 0.93
N SER A 356 3.89 -14.22 0.58
CA SER A 356 4.52 -12.92 0.32
C SER A 356 4.81 -12.09 1.59
N GLY A 357 4.31 -12.53 2.74
CA GLY A 357 4.35 -11.78 3.99
C GLY A 357 3.38 -10.60 4.02
N HIS A 358 2.35 -10.60 3.17
CA HIS A 358 1.37 -9.53 3.08
C HIS A 358 0.21 -9.77 4.07
N THR A 359 -0.70 -10.69 3.78
CA THR A 359 -1.90 -10.95 4.59
C THR A 359 -2.13 -12.44 4.72
N GLU A 360 -2.16 -12.94 5.94
CA GLU A 360 -2.44 -14.36 6.21
C GLU A 360 -3.63 -14.48 7.16
N GLY A 361 -4.43 -15.52 7.01
CA GLY A 361 -5.63 -15.71 7.82
C GLY A 361 -5.75 -17.10 8.41
N ILE A 362 -6.48 -17.18 9.53
CA ILE A 362 -6.90 -18.44 10.14
C ILE A 362 -8.40 -18.37 10.48
N VAL A 363 -9.13 -19.44 10.15
CA VAL A 363 -10.49 -19.69 10.66
C VAL A 363 -10.44 -20.86 11.63
N SER A 364 -10.76 -20.61 12.88
CA SER A 364 -10.63 -21.62 13.94
C SER A 364 -11.54 -21.33 15.13
N GLY A 365 -12.11 -22.38 15.71
CA GLY A 365 -12.76 -22.36 17.04
C GLY A 365 -11.79 -22.63 18.19
N SER A 366 -10.52 -23.00 17.92
CA SER A 366 -9.50 -23.28 18.91
C SER A 366 -8.63 -22.08 19.20
N ALA A 367 -8.64 -21.59 20.44
CA ALA A 367 -7.78 -20.50 20.86
C ALA A 367 -6.29 -20.89 20.84
N GLU A 368 -5.97 -22.17 21.11
CA GLU A 368 -4.60 -22.70 21.09
C GLU A 368 -4.04 -22.71 19.66
N ALA A 369 -4.82 -23.23 18.70
CA ALA A 369 -4.44 -23.25 17.27
C ALA A 369 -4.26 -21.81 16.74
N THR A 370 -5.17 -20.92 17.08
CA THR A 370 -5.11 -19.50 16.70
C THR A 370 -3.84 -18.84 17.23
N GLU A 371 -3.55 -18.99 18.51
CA GLU A 371 -2.34 -18.40 19.13
C GLU A 371 -1.05 -18.99 18.54
N ARG A 372 -1.03 -20.31 18.28
CA ARG A 372 0.11 -20.99 17.64
C ARG A 372 0.34 -20.46 16.22
N PHE A 373 -0.72 -20.31 15.42
CA PHE A 373 -0.66 -19.74 14.08
C PHE A 373 -0.15 -18.30 14.11
N CYS A 374 -0.78 -17.41 14.88
CA CYS A 374 -0.42 -15.99 14.98
C CYS A 374 1.03 -15.78 15.42
N ARG A 375 1.55 -16.63 16.32
CA ARG A 375 2.93 -16.53 16.80
C ARG A 375 3.97 -16.98 15.78
N ARG A 376 3.62 -17.89 14.87
CA ARG A 376 4.56 -18.51 13.92
C ARG A 376 4.51 -17.93 12.53
N VAL A 377 3.38 -17.34 12.14
CA VAL A 377 3.24 -16.66 10.84
C VAL A 377 3.86 -15.27 10.91
N ASP A 378 4.63 -14.93 9.88
CA ASP A 378 5.31 -13.64 9.76
C ASP A 378 4.77 -12.89 8.53
N ALA A 379 3.67 -12.18 8.72
CA ALA A 379 3.01 -11.36 7.71
C ALA A 379 2.78 -9.93 8.24
N ALA A 380 2.46 -9.00 7.33
CA ALA A 380 2.10 -7.63 7.69
C ALA A 380 0.79 -7.59 8.50
N ALA A 381 -0.16 -8.49 8.17
CA ALA A 381 -1.32 -8.76 8.99
C ALA A 381 -1.61 -10.25 9.12
N VAL A 382 -2.11 -10.64 10.30
CA VAL A 382 -2.68 -11.97 10.54
C VAL A 382 -4.14 -11.77 10.95
N VAL A 383 -5.05 -12.25 10.11
CA VAL A 383 -6.50 -12.09 10.30
C VAL A 383 -7.06 -13.34 10.98
N VAL A 384 -7.79 -13.16 12.08
CA VAL A 384 -8.41 -14.26 12.81
C VAL A 384 -9.92 -14.20 12.63
N ASN A 385 -10.50 -15.27 12.11
CA ASN A 385 -11.95 -15.39 11.90
C ASN A 385 -12.56 -14.19 11.16
N GLY A 386 -11.87 -13.70 10.14
CA GLY A 386 -12.26 -12.55 9.34
C GLY A 386 -11.83 -12.67 7.88
N SER A 387 -12.39 -11.84 7.03
CA SER A 387 -11.95 -11.70 5.64
C SER A 387 -10.56 -11.09 5.56
N LEU A 388 -9.71 -11.58 4.66
CA LEU A 388 -8.39 -10.99 4.42
C LEU A 388 -8.47 -9.54 3.93
N ARG A 389 -9.58 -9.16 3.35
CA ARG A 389 -9.85 -7.81 2.85
C ARG A 389 -10.04 -6.76 3.95
N LEU A 390 -10.12 -7.20 5.22
CA LEU A 390 -10.11 -6.29 6.36
C LEU A 390 -8.75 -5.59 6.56
N HIS A 391 -7.69 -6.09 5.93
CA HIS A 391 -6.35 -5.51 6.02
C HIS A 391 -6.21 -4.34 5.04
N ASP A 392 -6.87 -3.25 5.33
CA ASP A 392 -6.66 -1.95 4.71
C ASP A 392 -6.77 -0.83 5.75
N GLY A 393 -6.17 0.33 5.46
CA GLY A 393 -6.17 1.46 6.39
C GLY A 393 -7.56 1.94 6.80
N PRO A 394 -8.46 2.25 5.85
CA PRO A 394 -9.82 2.67 6.15
C PRO A 394 -10.61 1.68 7.00
N THR A 395 -10.59 0.40 6.64
CA THR A 395 -11.34 -0.66 7.37
C THR A 395 -10.79 -0.86 8.79
N MET A 396 -9.47 -0.79 8.95
CA MET A 396 -8.83 -0.87 10.26
C MET A 396 -8.96 0.40 11.09
N GLY A 397 -9.54 1.47 10.55
CA GLY A 397 -9.65 2.77 11.22
C GLY A 397 -8.34 3.53 11.34
N LEU A 398 -7.32 3.13 10.56
CA LEU A 398 -6.00 3.76 10.53
C LEU A 398 -5.94 4.94 9.54
N GLY A 399 -7.05 5.20 8.85
CA GLY A 399 -7.15 6.26 7.88
C GLY A 399 -6.68 5.90 6.48
N ALA A 400 -6.39 6.91 5.69
CA ALA A 400 -5.97 6.74 4.32
C ALA A 400 -4.57 6.16 4.20
N GLU A 401 -4.42 5.20 3.30
CA GLU A 401 -3.16 4.55 3.05
C GLU A 401 -2.65 4.76 1.62
N LEU A 402 -1.33 4.83 1.49
CA LEU A 402 -0.65 4.86 0.18
C LEU A 402 -0.40 3.44 -0.35
N ALA A 403 -0.09 2.51 0.54
CA ALA A 403 0.30 1.15 0.22
C ALA A 403 0.16 0.27 1.45
N ILE A 404 0.25 -1.04 1.27
CA ILE A 404 0.52 -1.98 2.35
C ILE A 404 1.97 -2.45 2.20
N SER A 405 2.80 -2.16 3.20
CA SER A 405 4.20 -2.58 3.22
C SER A 405 4.35 -3.97 3.81
N THR A 406 5.09 -4.84 3.12
CA THR A 406 5.52 -6.15 3.63
C THR A 406 6.90 -6.10 4.29
N GLY A 407 7.57 -4.94 4.23
CA GLY A 407 8.88 -4.71 4.82
C GLY A 407 8.88 -4.88 6.34
N ARG A 408 10.07 -5.12 6.92
CA ARG A 408 10.23 -5.22 8.38
C ARG A 408 10.83 -3.96 9.01
N LEU A 409 11.45 -3.13 8.19
CA LEU A 409 12.11 -1.90 8.62
C LEU A 409 11.32 -0.70 8.19
N HIS A 410 11.27 0.30 9.05
CA HIS A 410 10.54 1.54 9.01
C HIS A 410 9.05 1.33 9.23
N VAL A 411 8.29 0.84 8.23
CA VAL A 411 6.84 0.58 8.33
C VAL A 411 6.50 -0.82 7.81
N ARG A 412 5.52 -1.46 8.45
CA ARG A 412 4.92 -2.71 8.00
C ARG A 412 3.39 -2.61 8.14
N GLY A 413 2.64 -3.11 7.14
CA GLY A 413 1.20 -2.90 7.04
C GLY A 413 0.85 -1.60 6.31
N PRO A 414 -0.33 -1.01 6.56
CA PRO A 414 -0.78 0.20 5.89
C PRO A 414 0.18 1.39 6.06
N VAL A 415 0.53 2.02 4.95
CA VAL A 415 1.42 3.20 4.90
C VAL A 415 0.54 4.44 4.95
N THR A 416 0.30 4.95 6.14
CA THR A 416 -0.51 6.13 6.43
C THR A 416 0.38 7.35 6.74
N ILE A 417 -0.18 8.48 7.20
CA ILE A 417 0.61 9.69 7.50
C ILE A 417 1.65 9.46 8.60
N ASP A 418 1.41 8.56 9.55
CA ASP A 418 2.34 8.22 10.62
C ASP A 418 3.56 7.42 10.13
N ALA A 419 3.40 6.69 9.02
CA ALA A 419 4.49 5.99 8.36
C ALA A 419 5.51 6.93 7.68
N LEU A 420 5.12 8.17 7.39
CA LEU A 420 5.95 9.16 6.71
C LEU A 420 6.58 10.18 7.66
N VAL A 421 6.64 9.86 8.94
CA VAL A 421 7.33 10.68 9.95
C VAL A 421 8.41 9.90 10.67
N THR A 422 9.39 10.63 11.15
CA THR A 422 10.37 10.18 12.14
C THR A 422 10.23 10.99 13.40
N HIS A 423 11.22 11.02 14.27
CA HIS A 423 11.20 11.81 15.48
C HIS A 423 12.58 12.36 15.84
N THR A 424 12.59 13.48 16.55
CA THR A 424 13.77 13.95 17.27
C THR A 424 13.54 13.84 18.77
N TRP A 425 14.60 13.59 19.52
CA TRP A 425 14.57 13.68 20.97
C TRP A 425 14.76 15.12 21.40
N ARG A 426 13.77 15.68 22.09
CA ARG A 426 13.93 16.96 22.80
C ARG A 426 14.33 16.64 24.23
N ILE A 427 15.54 17.07 24.61
CA ILE A 427 16.13 16.82 25.91
C ILE A 427 16.29 18.16 26.65
N GLU A 428 15.67 18.28 27.80
CA GLU A 428 15.72 19.45 28.71
C GLU A 428 16.57 19.08 29.92
N GLY A 429 17.83 19.51 29.92
CA GLY A 429 18.82 19.10 30.91
C GLY A 429 18.92 20.02 32.14
N ASN A 430 18.38 21.25 32.05
CA ASN A 430 18.44 22.22 33.15
C ASN A 430 19.82 22.34 33.79
N GLY A 431 20.88 22.32 32.98
CA GLY A 431 22.26 22.40 33.47
C GLY A 431 22.88 21.08 33.89
N ALA A 432 22.16 19.93 33.72
CA ALA A 432 22.73 18.63 34.01
C ALA A 432 23.94 18.33 33.12
N VAL A 433 24.98 17.79 33.72
CA VAL A 433 26.24 17.38 33.09
C VAL A 433 26.46 15.89 33.31
N ARG A 434 27.15 15.22 32.38
CA ARG A 434 27.31 13.73 32.44
C ARG A 434 28.44 13.30 33.37
N PHE A 435 29.48 14.09 33.52
CA PHE A 435 30.75 13.71 34.14
C PHE A 435 31.34 14.77 35.07
N LEU A 436 30.55 15.60 35.73
CA LEU A 436 31.03 16.42 36.80
C LEU A 436 30.54 15.86 38.14
N ASP A 437 31.49 15.54 39.01
CA ASP A 437 31.28 15.17 40.41
C ASP A 437 30.76 16.37 41.24
#